data_a9f5c00a7bd65d0215b35ed38be7c3da
#
_entry.id   a9f5c00a7bd65d0215b35ed38be7c3da
#
_cell.length_a   1.000
_cell.length_b   1.000
_cell.length_c   1.000
_cell.angle_alpha   90.00
_cell.angle_beta   90.00
_cell.angle_gamma   90.00
#
_symmetry.space_group_name_H-M   'P 1'
#
loop_
_entity.id
_entity.type
_entity.pdbx_description
1 polymer ?
#
loop_
_entity_poly.entity_id
_entity_poly.type
_entity_poly.pdbx_seq_one_letter_code
_entity_poly.pdbx_strand_id
1 'polypeptide(L)'
;MVRIESIKEFGGYLNRYTHASDACQCGMTFSVYLPPKAQTEKLPALYWLSGLTCTDDNARVKAGAQRYAAELGMALIFPDTSPRGADVPDDESRYDMGKGAGYYVNATVAPWSTHYHMYDYVTKELPALLEAHLPLIPGLKSISGHSMGGHGALICALKNPGLYASVSAFAPLCNPMGMAWGRECMSAYLGDDVKLWQTYDATCLVEAGARCTELLIDVGLADEYYEAGELLPENLIAACKKYGQPINLRFHEGYDHSYHFVATFMGEHLKYHHHYLTKR
;
A
#
# COMPACT_ATOMS: atom_id res chain seq x y z
N MET A 1 -5.53 11.72 -17.37
CA MET A 1 -4.95 12.33 -16.16
C MET A 1 -4.40 13.72 -16.43
N VAL A 2 -4.43 14.62 -15.44
CA VAL A 2 -3.93 16.00 -15.52
C VAL A 2 -2.84 16.19 -14.47
N ARG A 3 -1.68 16.70 -14.88
CA ARG A 3 -0.59 17.02 -13.93
C ARG A 3 -0.88 18.37 -13.29
N ILE A 4 -0.97 18.41 -11.97
CA ILE A 4 -1.28 19.59 -11.16
C ILE A 4 -0.07 20.17 -10.42
N GLU A 5 1.01 19.39 -10.29
CA GLU A 5 2.27 19.82 -9.66
C GLU A 5 3.46 19.11 -10.30
N SER A 6 4.63 19.76 -10.31
CA SER A 6 5.90 19.15 -10.73
C SER A 6 7.06 19.80 -9.98
N ILE A 7 7.78 19.02 -9.20
CA ILE A 7 8.90 19.45 -8.36
C ILE A 7 10.16 18.72 -8.82
N LYS A 8 11.26 19.44 -9.00
CA LYS A 8 12.55 18.81 -9.30
C LYS A 8 13.18 18.29 -8.01
N GLU A 9 13.50 16.99 -7.98
CA GLU A 9 14.05 16.32 -6.81
C GLU A 9 15.04 15.23 -7.23
N PHE A 10 16.23 15.16 -6.62
CA PHE A 10 17.31 14.20 -6.93
C PHE A 10 17.56 13.99 -8.43
N GLY A 11 17.55 15.08 -9.20
CA GLY A 11 17.74 15.06 -10.65
C GLY A 11 16.54 14.57 -11.48
N GLY A 12 15.55 13.99 -10.85
CA GLY A 12 14.27 13.58 -11.42
C GLY A 12 13.17 14.58 -11.16
N TYR A 13 11.91 14.13 -11.29
CA TYR A 13 10.72 14.95 -11.04
C TYR A 13 9.70 14.19 -10.20
N LEU A 14 9.24 14.82 -9.13
CA LEU A 14 8.07 14.43 -8.36
C LEU A 14 6.86 15.18 -8.93
N ASN A 15 5.97 14.45 -9.56
CA ASN A 15 4.77 14.98 -10.20
C ASN A 15 3.52 14.54 -9.44
N ARG A 16 2.55 15.44 -9.33
CA ARG A 16 1.24 15.14 -8.77
C ARG A 16 0.19 15.23 -9.87
N TYR A 17 -0.72 14.28 -9.88
CA TYR A 17 -1.75 14.16 -10.91
C TYR A 17 -3.13 13.99 -10.29
N THR A 18 -4.14 14.39 -11.07
CA THR A 18 -5.53 14.04 -10.80
C THR A 18 -6.17 13.42 -12.04
N HIS A 19 -7.16 12.56 -11.84
CA HIS A 19 -7.96 11.98 -12.91
C HIS A 19 -9.35 11.59 -12.40
N ALA A 20 -10.32 11.48 -13.31
CA ALA A 20 -11.58 10.82 -13.00
C ALA A 20 -11.33 9.31 -12.92
N SER A 21 -11.70 8.71 -11.80
CA SER A 21 -11.57 7.27 -11.57
C SER A 21 -12.89 6.56 -11.87
N ASP A 22 -12.82 5.52 -12.68
CA ASP A 22 -13.95 4.65 -12.93
C ASP A 22 -14.21 3.72 -11.74
N ALA A 23 -13.17 3.22 -11.09
CA ALA A 23 -13.29 2.37 -9.91
C ALA A 23 -13.90 3.11 -8.72
N CYS A 24 -13.42 4.33 -8.42
CA CYS A 24 -13.87 5.10 -7.28
C CYS A 24 -15.02 6.06 -7.58
N GLN A 25 -15.45 6.19 -8.85
CA GLN A 25 -16.54 7.09 -9.29
C GLN A 25 -16.39 8.53 -8.78
N CYS A 26 -15.15 9.02 -8.71
CA CYS A 26 -14.82 10.38 -8.30
C CYS A 26 -13.45 10.81 -8.83
N GLY A 27 -13.07 12.06 -8.59
CA GLY A 27 -11.70 12.52 -8.84
C GLY A 27 -10.73 11.89 -7.86
N MET A 28 -9.69 11.21 -8.38
CA MET A 28 -8.61 10.64 -7.56
C MET A 28 -7.31 11.40 -7.81
N THR A 29 -6.50 11.49 -6.75
CA THR A 29 -5.18 12.12 -6.77
C THR A 29 -4.09 11.08 -6.48
N PHE A 30 -2.95 11.22 -7.13
CA PHE A 30 -1.77 10.41 -6.86
C PHE A 30 -0.50 11.19 -7.22
N SER A 31 0.61 10.80 -6.62
CA SER A 31 1.94 11.34 -6.93
C SER A 31 2.84 10.30 -7.53
N VAL A 32 3.75 10.74 -8.42
CA VAL A 32 4.72 9.87 -9.09
C VAL A 32 6.09 10.53 -9.06
N TYR A 33 7.08 9.84 -8.51
CA TYR A 33 8.47 10.21 -8.70
C TYR A 33 9.05 9.46 -9.91
N LEU A 34 9.56 10.22 -10.86
CA LEU A 34 10.28 9.74 -12.04
C LEU A 34 11.76 10.11 -11.91
N PRO A 35 12.66 9.15 -11.69
CA PRO A 35 14.09 9.41 -11.59
C PRO A 35 14.70 9.90 -12.92
N PRO A 36 15.96 10.40 -12.93
CA PRO A 36 16.58 10.91 -14.15
C PRO A 36 16.55 9.94 -15.35
N LYS A 37 16.71 8.64 -15.10
CA LYS A 37 16.64 7.59 -16.14
C LYS A 37 15.32 7.55 -16.91
N ALA A 38 14.22 8.03 -16.31
CA ALA A 38 12.91 8.09 -16.98
C ALA A 38 12.89 8.95 -18.26
N GLN A 39 13.91 9.77 -18.47
CA GLN A 39 14.04 10.58 -19.69
C GLN A 39 14.48 9.76 -20.92
N THR A 40 15.11 8.62 -20.71
CA THR A 40 15.71 7.80 -21.78
C THR A 40 15.23 6.35 -21.78
N GLU A 41 14.69 5.86 -20.67
CA GLU A 41 14.32 4.46 -20.49
C GLU A 41 12.95 4.32 -19.86
N LYS A 42 12.29 3.20 -20.12
CA LYS A 42 11.15 2.75 -19.30
C LYS A 42 11.65 2.09 -18.04
N LEU A 43 10.99 2.35 -16.94
CA LEU A 43 11.42 1.95 -15.59
C LEU A 43 10.47 0.99 -14.91
N PRO A 44 10.98 0.11 -14.02
CA PRO A 44 10.13 -0.61 -13.08
C PRO A 44 9.53 0.36 -12.07
N ALA A 45 8.40 -0.01 -11.46
CA ALA A 45 7.69 0.84 -10.51
C ALA A 45 7.53 0.17 -9.14
N LEU A 46 7.63 0.96 -8.07
CA LEU A 46 7.19 0.60 -6.73
C LEU A 46 5.95 1.40 -6.37
N TYR A 47 4.86 0.72 -6.06
CA TYR A 47 3.64 1.29 -5.52
C TYR A 47 3.75 1.34 -4.01
N TRP A 48 3.61 2.55 -3.45
CA TRP A 48 3.59 2.76 -2.01
C TRP A 48 2.18 3.08 -1.53
N LEU A 49 1.66 2.26 -0.64
CA LEU A 49 0.36 2.46 -0.01
C LEU A 49 0.55 3.08 1.38
N SER A 50 -0.07 4.23 1.60
CA SER A 50 0.01 4.95 2.87
C SER A 50 -1.02 4.45 3.89
N GLY A 51 -0.79 4.78 5.17
CA GLY A 51 -1.63 4.41 6.31
C GLY A 51 -2.87 5.28 6.47
N LEU A 52 -3.60 5.05 7.56
CA LEU A 52 -4.79 5.82 7.94
C LEU A 52 -4.50 7.33 7.96
N THR A 53 -5.50 8.12 7.60
CA THR A 53 -5.49 9.59 7.54
C THR A 53 -4.53 10.22 6.53
N CYS A 54 -3.66 9.43 5.92
CA CYS A 54 -2.72 9.90 4.90
C CYS A 54 -3.42 10.21 3.57
N THR A 55 -2.71 10.96 2.73
CA THR A 55 -2.99 11.18 1.31
C THR A 55 -1.81 10.69 0.48
N ASP A 56 -1.79 10.99 -0.81
CA ASP A 56 -0.62 10.81 -1.68
C ASP A 56 0.62 11.62 -1.22
N ASP A 57 0.41 12.60 -0.33
CA ASP A 57 1.43 13.57 0.09
C ASP A 57 2.34 13.08 1.23
N ASN A 58 1.80 12.28 2.16
CA ASN A 58 2.53 11.94 3.38
C ASN A 58 3.85 11.21 3.09
N ALA A 59 3.79 10.13 2.33
CA ALA A 59 4.99 9.33 2.05
C ALA A 59 5.98 10.05 1.12
N ARG A 60 5.49 10.74 0.08
CA ARG A 60 6.36 11.45 -0.84
C ARG A 60 7.19 12.55 -0.17
N VAL A 61 6.70 13.10 0.96
CA VAL A 61 7.41 14.14 1.72
C VAL A 61 8.24 13.56 2.86
N LYS A 62 7.76 12.49 3.52
CA LYS A 62 8.31 12.03 4.80
C LYS A 62 9.15 10.75 4.72
N ALA A 63 8.94 9.90 3.70
CA ALA A 63 9.58 8.59 3.66
C ALA A 63 11.04 8.59 3.19
N GLY A 64 11.52 9.67 2.56
CA GLY A 64 12.90 9.77 2.05
C GLY A 64 13.23 8.78 0.93
N ALA A 65 12.22 8.27 0.23
CA ALA A 65 12.34 7.20 -0.75
C ALA A 65 12.98 7.65 -2.08
N GLN A 66 12.77 8.90 -2.48
CA GLN A 66 13.14 9.40 -3.82
C GLN A 66 14.64 9.37 -4.08
N ARG A 67 15.47 9.61 -3.05
CA ARG A 67 16.93 9.50 -3.16
C ARG A 67 17.36 8.12 -3.63
N TYR A 68 16.87 7.09 -2.93
CA TYR A 68 17.18 5.70 -3.28
C TYR A 68 16.60 5.29 -4.63
N ALA A 69 15.39 5.76 -4.93
CA ALA A 69 14.74 5.49 -6.22
C ALA A 69 15.52 6.13 -7.39
N ALA A 70 16.10 7.32 -7.19
CA ALA A 70 16.99 7.95 -8.16
C ALA A 70 18.24 7.12 -8.42
N GLU A 71 18.89 6.63 -7.36
CA GLU A 71 20.10 5.80 -7.43
C GLU A 71 19.82 4.44 -8.11
N LEU A 72 18.68 3.83 -7.80
CA LEU A 72 18.30 2.50 -8.28
C LEU A 72 17.59 2.52 -9.66
N GLY A 73 17.14 3.68 -10.12
CA GLY A 73 16.42 3.81 -11.39
C GLY A 73 15.01 3.21 -11.34
N MET A 74 14.27 3.42 -10.26
CA MET A 74 12.88 2.97 -10.08
C MET A 74 11.93 4.15 -10.00
N ALA A 75 10.75 4.06 -10.61
CA ALA A 75 9.66 4.98 -10.38
C ALA A 75 8.97 4.67 -9.04
N LEU A 76 8.52 5.71 -8.33
CA LEU A 76 7.68 5.54 -7.12
C LEU A 76 6.29 6.09 -7.39
N ILE A 77 5.28 5.35 -6.98
CA ILE A 77 3.87 5.68 -7.15
C ILE A 77 3.21 5.80 -5.76
N PHE A 78 2.61 6.95 -5.48
CA PHE A 78 1.96 7.25 -4.20
C PHE A 78 0.49 7.58 -4.46
N PRO A 79 -0.43 6.59 -4.46
CA PRO A 79 -1.86 6.86 -4.54
C PRO A 79 -2.38 7.48 -3.25
N ASP A 80 -3.52 8.18 -3.33
CA ASP A 80 -4.30 8.53 -2.16
C ASP A 80 -4.81 7.25 -1.45
N THR A 81 -5.15 7.36 -0.19
CA THR A 81 -5.58 6.25 0.68
C THR A 81 -7.07 5.98 0.63
N SER A 82 -7.84 6.89 0.04
CA SER A 82 -9.29 6.77 -0.16
C SER A 82 -9.77 7.67 -1.30
N PRO A 83 -10.98 7.46 -1.81
CA PRO A 83 -11.68 8.47 -2.57
C PRO A 83 -11.91 9.73 -1.73
N ARG A 84 -11.92 10.93 -2.41
CA ARG A 84 -12.13 12.23 -1.75
C ARG A 84 -12.87 13.17 -2.71
N GLY A 85 -14.14 13.26 -2.64
CA GLY A 85 -14.93 14.20 -3.41
C GLY A 85 -15.99 14.85 -2.52
N ALA A 86 -16.70 15.84 -3.03
CA ALA A 86 -17.80 16.46 -2.31
C ALA A 86 -18.93 15.45 -2.03
N ASP A 87 -19.15 14.54 -2.98
CA ASP A 87 -20.21 13.54 -2.91
C ASP A 87 -19.73 12.19 -2.33
N VAL A 88 -18.45 12.09 -1.94
CA VAL A 88 -17.89 10.88 -1.32
C VAL A 88 -18.28 10.84 0.15
N PRO A 89 -18.93 9.76 0.63
CA PRO A 89 -19.28 9.60 2.05
C PRO A 89 -18.06 9.66 2.96
N ASP A 90 -18.27 10.20 4.15
CA ASP A 90 -17.26 10.33 5.19
C ASP A 90 -17.87 10.07 6.57
N ASP A 91 -17.04 9.76 7.54
CA ASP A 91 -17.40 9.74 8.95
C ASP A 91 -16.42 10.65 9.73
N GLU A 92 -16.75 11.93 9.80
CA GLU A 92 -15.92 12.94 10.48
C GLU A 92 -15.74 12.70 11.99
N SER A 93 -16.51 11.79 12.58
CA SER A 93 -16.41 11.43 14.00
C SER A 93 -15.31 10.43 14.28
N ARG A 94 -14.80 9.76 13.24
CA ARG A 94 -13.80 8.69 13.34
C ARG A 94 -12.66 8.91 12.33
N TYR A 95 -11.43 8.73 12.78
CA TYR A 95 -10.26 8.80 11.89
C TYR A 95 -10.01 7.50 11.10
N ASP A 96 -10.62 6.40 11.54
CA ASP A 96 -10.46 5.04 11.01
C ASP A 96 -11.60 4.63 10.05
N MET A 97 -12.49 5.56 9.67
CA MET A 97 -13.58 5.35 8.72
C MET A 97 -13.67 6.53 7.72
N GLY A 98 -14.10 6.24 6.50
CA GLY A 98 -14.33 7.28 5.49
C GLY A 98 -13.04 7.78 4.84
N LYS A 99 -12.93 9.10 4.65
CA LYS A 99 -11.81 9.74 3.95
C LYS A 99 -10.50 9.54 4.69
N GLY A 100 -9.53 8.94 4.01
CA GLY A 100 -8.25 8.55 4.61
C GLY A 100 -8.22 7.12 5.15
N ALA A 101 -9.32 6.38 5.05
CA ALA A 101 -9.48 5.05 5.65
C ALA A 101 -10.09 4.03 4.65
N GLY A 102 -9.55 3.95 3.44
CA GLY A 102 -10.09 3.08 2.39
C GLY A 102 -9.71 1.59 2.51
N TYR A 103 -8.85 1.20 3.43
CA TYR A 103 -8.37 -0.16 3.72
C TYR A 103 -7.95 -0.99 2.50
N TYR A 104 -7.89 -0.37 1.33
CA TYR A 104 -7.59 -1.04 0.06
C TYR A 104 -8.53 -2.24 -0.21
N VAL A 105 -9.79 -2.08 0.17
CA VAL A 105 -10.88 -3.03 -0.10
C VAL A 105 -11.80 -2.51 -1.21
N ASN A 106 -12.71 -3.36 -1.70
CA ASN A 106 -13.86 -2.95 -2.50
C ASN A 106 -15.09 -3.04 -1.62
N ALA A 107 -15.62 -1.92 -1.17
CA ALA A 107 -16.78 -1.87 -0.30
C ALA A 107 -18.04 -2.39 -1.02
N THR A 108 -18.88 -3.11 -0.26
CA THR A 108 -20.12 -3.73 -0.77
C THR A 108 -21.37 -3.19 -0.12
N VAL A 109 -21.21 -2.38 0.94
CA VAL A 109 -22.32 -1.86 1.75
C VAL A 109 -22.46 -0.35 1.59
N ALA A 110 -23.70 0.14 1.48
CA ALA A 110 -23.97 1.57 1.52
C ALA A 110 -23.62 2.15 2.91
N PRO A 111 -23.14 3.39 2.99
CA PRO A 111 -22.97 4.35 1.88
C PRO A 111 -21.66 4.18 1.09
N TRP A 112 -20.77 3.26 1.47
CA TRP A 112 -19.41 3.15 0.97
C TRP A 112 -19.29 2.53 -0.42
N SER A 113 -20.23 1.63 -0.77
CA SER A 113 -20.17 0.77 -1.96
C SER A 113 -20.13 1.48 -3.31
N THR A 114 -20.37 2.77 -3.38
CA THR A 114 -20.26 3.52 -4.64
C THR A 114 -18.82 3.97 -4.92
N HIS A 115 -18.08 4.33 -3.89
CA HIS A 115 -16.80 5.03 -4.07
C HIS A 115 -15.59 4.28 -3.50
N TYR A 116 -15.74 3.49 -2.44
CA TYR A 116 -14.61 2.87 -1.74
C TYR A 116 -14.17 1.57 -2.39
N HIS A 117 -13.63 1.67 -3.63
CA HIS A 117 -13.10 0.56 -4.41
C HIS A 117 -11.58 0.64 -4.57
N MET A 118 -10.90 0.91 -3.45
CA MET A 118 -9.45 1.12 -3.45
C MET A 118 -8.65 -0.12 -3.88
N TYR A 119 -9.17 -1.33 -3.68
CA TYR A 119 -8.52 -2.54 -4.16
C TYR A 119 -8.46 -2.56 -5.70
N ASP A 120 -9.57 -2.35 -6.38
CA ASP A 120 -9.60 -2.30 -7.84
C ASP A 120 -8.84 -1.10 -8.39
N TYR A 121 -8.90 0.02 -7.70
CA TYR A 121 -8.13 1.21 -8.05
C TYR A 121 -6.63 0.94 -8.08
N VAL A 122 -6.04 0.38 -7.01
CA VAL A 122 -4.58 0.18 -6.91
C VAL A 122 -4.07 -1.06 -7.66
N THR A 123 -4.92 -2.06 -7.88
CA THR A 123 -4.49 -3.31 -8.56
C THR A 123 -4.76 -3.31 -10.06
N LYS A 124 -5.72 -2.54 -10.55
CA LYS A 124 -6.18 -2.57 -11.95
C LYS A 124 -6.10 -1.20 -12.61
N GLU A 125 -6.89 -0.22 -12.14
CA GLU A 125 -7.08 1.05 -12.83
C GLU A 125 -5.81 1.90 -12.85
N LEU A 126 -5.24 2.20 -11.68
CA LEU A 126 -4.07 3.05 -11.59
C LEU A 126 -2.86 2.47 -12.35
N PRO A 127 -2.51 1.17 -12.23
CA PRO A 127 -1.44 0.59 -13.05
C PRO A 127 -1.68 0.73 -14.55
N ALA A 128 -2.87 0.43 -15.04
CA ALA A 128 -3.20 0.55 -16.45
C ALA A 128 -3.06 2.01 -16.94
N LEU A 129 -3.56 2.97 -16.17
CA LEU A 129 -3.45 4.39 -16.46
C LEU A 129 -1.98 4.84 -16.54
N LEU A 130 -1.16 4.45 -15.57
CA LEU A 130 0.23 4.87 -15.49
C LEU A 130 1.11 4.23 -16.57
N GLU A 131 0.93 2.94 -16.83
CA GLU A 131 1.66 2.19 -17.87
C GLU A 131 1.35 2.74 -19.29
N ALA A 132 0.14 3.28 -19.50
CA ALA A 132 -0.24 3.90 -20.77
C ALA A 132 0.34 5.29 -20.99
N HIS A 133 0.66 6.05 -19.93
CA HIS A 133 0.98 7.47 -20.04
C HIS A 133 2.37 7.86 -19.53
N LEU A 134 3.03 7.01 -18.77
CA LEU A 134 4.35 7.28 -18.19
C LEU A 134 5.39 6.28 -18.69
N PRO A 135 6.70 6.61 -18.59
CA PRO A 135 7.78 5.72 -19.03
C PRO A 135 7.99 4.55 -18.04
N LEU A 136 6.97 3.72 -17.88
CA LEU A 136 7.00 2.53 -17.05
C LEU A 136 7.08 1.26 -17.92
N ILE A 137 7.75 0.23 -17.42
CA ILE A 137 7.78 -1.08 -18.04
C ILE A 137 6.45 -1.79 -17.69
N PRO A 138 5.59 -2.12 -18.66
CA PRO A 138 4.30 -2.74 -18.37
C PRO A 138 4.44 -4.04 -17.57
N GLY A 139 3.65 -4.18 -16.51
CA GLY A 139 3.64 -5.36 -15.66
C GLY A 139 4.85 -5.51 -14.73
N LEU A 140 5.89 -4.68 -14.84
CA LEU A 140 7.07 -4.75 -13.98
C LEU A 140 6.94 -3.81 -12.78
N LYS A 141 6.30 -4.32 -11.73
CA LYS A 141 5.99 -3.56 -10.53
C LYS A 141 6.13 -4.36 -9.25
N SER A 142 6.39 -3.65 -8.16
CA SER A 142 6.37 -4.15 -6.79
C SER A 142 5.44 -3.29 -5.95
N ILE A 143 5.12 -3.74 -4.73
CA ILE A 143 4.20 -3.03 -3.84
C ILE A 143 4.77 -3.00 -2.42
N SER A 144 4.60 -1.87 -1.75
CA SER A 144 4.96 -1.65 -0.36
C SER A 144 3.95 -0.75 0.33
N GLY A 145 3.96 -0.68 1.63
CA GLY A 145 3.11 0.25 2.36
C GLY A 145 3.38 0.27 3.86
N HIS A 146 2.71 1.20 4.52
CA HIS A 146 2.83 1.42 5.96
C HIS A 146 1.46 1.30 6.64
N SER A 147 1.39 0.64 7.80
CA SER A 147 0.17 0.54 8.62
C SER A 147 -1.00 -0.06 7.83
N MET A 148 -2.14 0.62 7.71
CA MET A 148 -3.25 0.28 6.81
C MET A 148 -2.76 0.04 5.37
N GLY A 149 -1.78 0.82 4.90
CA GLY A 149 -1.18 0.63 3.57
C GLY A 149 -0.29 -0.61 3.49
N GLY A 150 0.37 -0.98 4.60
CA GLY A 150 1.08 -2.25 4.72
C GLY A 150 0.13 -3.44 4.61
N HIS A 151 -1.01 -3.38 5.30
CA HIS A 151 -2.12 -4.32 5.10
C HIS A 151 -2.54 -4.38 3.61
N GLY A 152 -2.78 -3.23 3.00
CA GLY A 152 -3.12 -3.13 1.58
C GLY A 152 -2.10 -3.80 0.67
N ALA A 153 -0.80 -3.57 0.90
CA ALA A 153 0.28 -4.18 0.12
C ALA A 153 0.27 -5.72 0.24
N LEU A 154 0.12 -6.23 1.46
CA LEU A 154 0.07 -7.67 1.72
C LEU A 154 -1.12 -8.34 1.03
N ILE A 155 -2.34 -7.80 1.19
CA ILE A 155 -3.53 -8.40 0.56
C ILE A 155 -3.49 -8.30 -0.96
N CYS A 156 -3.01 -7.18 -1.52
CA CYS A 156 -2.87 -7.04 -2.96
C CYS A 156 -1.91 -8.08 -3.56
N ALA A 157 -0.78 -8.35 -2.89
CA ALA A 157 0.17 -9.35 -3.36
C ALA A 157 -0.34 -10.80 -3.18
N LEU A 158 -0.93 -11.13 -2.03
CA LEU A 158 -1.43 -12.47 -1.73
C LEU A 158 -2.66 -12.85 -2.59
N LYS A 159 -3.56 -11.89 -2.88
CA LYS A 159 -4.72 -12.13 -3.75
C LYS A 159 -4.36 -12.22 -5.25
N ASN A 160 -3.21 -11.71 -5.66
CA ASN A 160 -2.80 -11.65 -7.05
C ASN A 160 -1.39 -12.25 -7.24
N PRO A 161 -1.23 -13.56 -7.12
CA PRO A 161 0.07 -14.21 -7.32
C PRO A 161 0.67 -13.84 -8.69
N GLY A 162 1.91 -13.34 -8.68
CA GLY A 162 2.62 -12.93 -9.90
C GLY A 162 2.32 -11.53 -10.43
N LEU A 163 1.36 -10.79 -9.85
CA LEU A 163 1.09 -9.40 -10.26
C LEU A 163 2.21 -8.45 -9.83
N TYR A 164 2.83 -8.71 -8.68
CA TYR A 164 3.94 -7.95 -8.14
C TYR A 164 5.19 -8.81 -8.05
N ALA A 165 6.34 -8.26 -8.45
CA ALA A 165 7.63 -8.93 -8.38
C ALA A 165 8.06 -9.17 -6.92
N SER A 166 7.69 -8.28 -6.01
CA SER A 166 7.97 -8.38 -4.58
C SER A 166 6.99 -7.53 -3.77
N VAL A 167 6.88 -7.86 -2.47
CA VAL A 167 6.03 -7.14 -1.51
C VAL A 167 6.79 -6.88 -0.23
N SER A 168 6.61 -5.67 0.33
CA SER A 168 7.10 -5.36 1.67
C SER A 168 6.11 -4.49 2.45
N ALA A 169 6.27 -4.42 3.77
CA ALA A 169 5.41 -3.61 4.61
C ALA A 169 6.14 -3.09 5.86
N PHE A 170 5.76 -1.91 6.31
CA PHE A 170 6.15 -1.33 7.58
C PHE A 170 4.94 -1.34 8.52
N ALA A 171 5.11 -1.92 9.71
CA ALA A 171 4.08 -1.96 10.76
C ALA A 171 2.66 -2.26 10.23
N PRO A 172 2.45 -3.32 9.39
CA PRO A 172 1.17 -3.57 8.77
C PRO A 172 0.13 -4.08 9.76
N LEU A 173 -1.16 -3.85 9.48
CA LEU A 173 -2.24 -4.60 10.10
C LEU A 173 -2.22 -6.02 9.53
N CYS A 174 -1.62 -6.96 10.24
CA CYS A 174 -1.38 -8.32 9.74
C CYS A 174 -2.61 -9.21 9.78
N ASN A 175 -3.53 -8.94 10.74
CA ASN A 175 -4.72 -9.73 10.95
C ASN A 175 -5.89 -8.87 11.46
N PRO A 176 -6.48 -8.00 10.62
CA PRO A 176 -7.61 -7.14 11.01
C PRO A 176 -8.77 -7.90 11.66
N MET A 177 -9.04 -9.12 11.23
CA MET A 177 -10.08 -9.96 11.85
C MET A 177 -9.76 -10.39 13.28
N GLY A 178 -8.50 -10.36 13.68
CA GLY A 178 -8.05 -10.67 15.05
C GLY A 178 -8.35 -9.58 16.07
N MET A 179 -8.67 -8.36 15.63
CA MET A 179 -8.90 -7.20 16.50
C MET A 179 -10.33 -6.65 16.39
N ALA A 180 -10.81 -5.99 17.45
CA ALA A 180 -12.20 -5.52 17.52
C ALA A 180 -12.50 -4.44 16.48
N TRP A 181 -11.72 -3.36 16.44
CA TRP A 181 -11.94 -2.27 15.51
C TRP A 181 -11.72 -2.69 14.04
N GLY A 182 -10.81 -3.62 13.77
CA GLY A 182 -10.64 -4.19 12.43
C GLY A 182 -11.89 -4.90 11.93
N ARG A 183 -12.57 -5.69 12.80
CA ARG A 183 -13.85 -6.30 12.45
C ARG A 183 -14.96 -5.26 12.25
N GLU A 184 -14.98 -4.19 13.04
CA GLU A 184 -15.94 -3.09 12.85
C GLU A 184 -15.75 -2.43 11.47
N CYS A 185 -14.52 -2.11 11.09
CA CYS A 185 -14.21 -1.54 9.78
C CYS A 185 -14.57 -2.49 8.64
N MET A 186 -14.24 -3.79 8.76
CA MET A 186 -14.62 -4.79 7.76
C MET A 186 -16.14 -4.92 7.64
N SER A 187 -16.89 -4.96 8.74
CA SER A 187 -18.35 -4.99 8.72
C SER A 187 -18.93 -3.75 8.06
N ALA A 188 -18.42 -2.56 8.39
CA ALA A 188 -18.91 -1.31 7.82
C ALA A 188 -18.73 -1.22 6.29
N TYR A 189 -17.59 -1.68 5.77
CA TYR A 189 -17.32 -1.64 4.32
C TYR A 189 -17.86 -2.85 3.55
N LEU A 190 -17.81 -4.04 4.15
CA LEU A 190 -18.06 -5.32 3.47
C LEU A 190 -19.35 -6.02 3.92
N GLY A 191 -20.09 -5.45 4.89
CA GLY A 191 -21.27 -6.08 5.47
C GLY A 191 -20.90 -7.26 6.39
N ASP A 192 -21.85 -8.14 6.68
CA ASP A 192 -21.71 -9.20 7.69
C ASP A 192 -21.14 -10.52 7.15
N ASP A 193 -20.72 -10.56 5.88
CA ASP A 193 -20.10 -11.76 5.31
C ASP A 193 -18.65 -11.92 5.78
N VAL A 194 -18.47 -12.66 6.87
CA VAL A 194 -17.14 -12.97 7.43
C VAL A 194 -16.22 -13.66 6.41
N LYS A 195 -16.75 -14.43 5.45
CA LYS A 195 -15.93 -15.05 4.39
C LYS A 195 -15.35 -14.00 3.45
N LEU A 196 -16.10 -12.94 3.19
CA LEU A 196 -15.61 -11.82 2.40
C LEU A 196 -14.50 -11.07 3.15
N TRP A 197 -14.63 -10.85 4.47
CA TRP A 197 -13.58 -10.23 5.28
C TRP A 197 -12.26 -11.01 5.22
N GLN A 198 -12.33 -12.36 5.30
CA GLN A 198 -11.15 -13.24 5.19
C GLN A 198 -10.36 -13.01 3.90
N THR A 199 -11.03 -12.59 2.82
CA THR A 199 -10.36 -12.29 1.55
C THR A 199 -9.60 -10.97 1.56
N TYR A 200 -9.73 -10.17 2.62
CA TYR A 200 -9.02 -8.92 2.86
C TYR A 200 -8.18 -8.96 4.14
N ASP A 201 -7.79 -10.15 4.60
CA ASP A 201 -6.94 -10.35 5.77
C ASP A 201 -5.73 -11.20 5.38
N ALA A 202 -4.52 -10.66 5.57
CA ALA A 202 -3.29 -11.31 5.12
C ALA A 202 -3.06 -12.67 5.79
N THR A 203 -3.34 -12.77 7.09
CA THR A 203 -3.22 -14.02 7.85
C THR A 203 -4.20 -15.06 7.32
N CYS A 204 -5.48 -14.70 7.16
CA CYS A 204 -6.50 -15.58 6.62
C CYS A 204 -6.20 -16.02 5.18
N LEU A 205 -5.68 -15.12 4.34
CA LEU A 205 -5.27 -15.46 2.97
C LEU A 205 -4.16 -16.51 2.95
N VAL A 206 -3.14 -16.37 3.80
CA VAL A 206 -2.07 -17.37 3.93
C VAL A 206 -2.62 -18.71 4.41
N GLU A 207 -3.53 -18.71 5.39
CA GLU A 207 -4.21 -19.91 5.89
C GLU A 207 -5.07 -20.58 4.83
N ALA A 208 -5.71 -19.80 3.96
CA ALA A 208 -6.49 -20.29 2.82
C ALA A 208 -5.64 -20.80 1.64
N GLY A 209 -4.30 -20.71 1.75
CA GLY A 209 -3.39 -21.23 0.72
C GLY A 209 -2.85 -20.19 -0.26
N ALA A 210 -3.13 -18.90 -0.08
CA ALA A 210 -2.52 -17.85 -0.89
C ALA A 210 -1.01 -17.80 -0.69
N ARG A 211 -0.25 -17.62 -1.79
CA ARG A 211 1.21 -17.53 -1.78
C ARG A 211 1.68 -16.45 -2.74
N CYS A 212 2.75 -15.77 -2.32
CA CYS A 212 3.48 -14.82 -3.18
C CYS A 212 4.99 -14.96 -2.92
N THR A 213 5.79 -14.03 -3.42
CA THR A 213 7.21 -13.93 -3.07
C THR A 213 7.39 -13.76 -1.56
N GLU A 214 8.62 -13.83 -1.06
CA GLU A 214 8.92 -13.58 0.35
C GLU A 214 8.32 -12.25 0.81
N LEU A 215 7.68 -12.24 1.98
CA LEU A 215 7.17 -11.02 2.61
C LEU A 215 8.31 -10.38 3.42
N LEU A 216 8.73 -9.16 3.06
CA LEU A 216 9.63 -8.37 3.91
C LEU A 216 8.78 -7.45 4.79
N ILE A 217 8.87 -7.60 6.11
CA ILE A 217 8.07 -6.80 7.06
C ILE A 217 8.96 -6.27 8.17
N ASP A 218 8.83 -4.99 8.47
CA ASP A 218 9.48 -4.33 9.60
C ASP A 218 8.44 -3.83 10.59
N VAL A 219 8.68 -4.05 11.88
CA VAL A 219 7.81 -3.61 12.99
C VAL A 219 8.68 -2.99 14.09
N GLY A 220 8.30 -1.80 14.55
CA GLY A 220 8.92 -1.17 15.72
C GLY A 220 8.43 -1.79 17.02
N LEU A 221 9.31 -2.01 18.00
CA LEU A 221 8.91 -2.54 19.31
C LEU A 221 8.35 -1.47 20.25
N ALA A 222 8.58 -0.18 19.97
CA ALA A 222 7.98 0.95 20.68
C ALA A 222 6.76 1.54 19.92
N ASP A 223 6.20 0.77 18.99
CA ASP A 223 5.00 1.13 18.24
C ASP A 223 3.75 0.94 19.13
N GLU A 224 3.00 2.00 19.35
CA GLU A 224 1.81 2.01 20.20
C GLU A 224 0.71 1.05 19.72
N TYR A 225 0.58 0.86 18.41
CA TYR A 225 -0.39 -0.09 17.84
C TYR A 225 0.07 -1.55 18.00
N TYR A 226 1.39 -1.78 17.97
CA TYR A 226 1.95 -3.09 18.26
C TYR A 226 1.77 -3.44 19.75
N GLU A 227 2.11 -2.51 20.64
CA GLU A 227 1.92 -2.69 22.10
C GLU A 227 0.46 -2.90 22.47
N ALA A 228 -0.48 -2.23 21.79
CA ALA A 228 -1.92 -2.40 21.96
C ALA A 228 -2.47 -3.72 21.37
N GLY A 229 -1.63 -4.49 20.65
CA GLY A 229 -2.08 -5.73 19.98
C GLY A 229 -2.95 -5.50 18.74
N GLU A 230 -2.73 -4.39 18.06
CA GLU A 230 -3.52 -3.99 16.89
C GLU A 230 -2.84 -4.31 15.54
N LEU A 231 -1.55 -4.65 15.53
CA LEU A 231 -0.84 -5.06 14.31
C LEU A 231 -0.85 -6.58 14.10
N LEU A 232 -0.79 -7.35 15.17
CA LEU A 232 -0.81 -8.82 15.21
C LEU A 232 0.18 -9.52 14.24
N PRO A 233 1.45 -9.11 14.17
CA PRO A 233 2.44 -9.74 13.28
C PRO A 233 2.71 -11.20 13.64
N GLU A 234 2.56 -11.60 14.89
CA GLU A 234 2.74 -12.97 15.37
C GLU A 234 1.75 -13.94 14.72
N ASN A 235 0.50 -13.49 14.48
CA ASN A 235 -0.51 -14.29 13.80
C ASN A 235 -0.08 -14.60 12.37
N LEU A 236 0.42 -13.58 11.65
CA LEU A 236 0.92 -13.76 10.30
C LEU A 236 2.16 -14.66 10.25
N ILE A 237 3.12 -14.47 11.19
CA ILE A 237 4.30 -15.35 11.31
C ILE A 237 3.86 -16.80 11.50
N ALA A 238 2.94 -17.05 12.42
CA ALA A 238 2.44 -18.39 12.71
C ALA A 238 1.77 -19.03 11.47
N ALA A 239 0.93 -18.27 10.76
CA ALA A 239 0.30 -18.71 9.53
C ALA A 239 1.36 -19.00 8.43
N CYS A 240 2.29 -18.08 8.21
CA CYS A 240 3.36 -18.23 7.23
C CYS A 240 4.21 -19.49 7.51
N LYS A 241 4.62 -19.69 8.76
CA LYS A 241 5.38 -20.86 9.18
C LYS A 241 4.60 -22.16 8.97
N LYS A 242 3.33 -22.17 9.35
CA LYS A 242 2.48 -23.38 9.25
C LYS A 242 2.18 -23.78 7.81
N TYR A 243 1.94 -22.78 6.96
CA TYR A 243 1.46 -23.02 5.60
C TYR A 243 2.52 -22.80 4.52
N GLY A 244 3.77 -22.48 4.89
CA GLY A 244 4.91 -22.41 3.97
C GLY A 244 4.95 -21.15 3.09
N GLN A 245 4.42 -20.00 3.55
CA GLN A 245 4.64 -18.71 2.91
C GLN A 245 5.98 -18.14 3.40
N PRO A 246 6.96 -17.86 2.51
CA PRO A 246 8.20 -17.22 2.92
C PRO A 246 7.98 -15.85 3.54
N ILE A 247 8.59 -15.60 4.69
CA ILE A 247 8.49 -14.33 5.41
C ILE A 247 9.81 -13.98 6.07
N ASN A 248 10.24 -12.73 5.92
CA ASN A 248 11.31 -12.09 6.66
C ASN A 248 10.72 -10.94 7.46
N LEU A 249 10.30 -11.20 8.69
CA LEU A 249 9.75 -10.21 9.59
C LEU A 249 10.80 -9.83 10.62
N ARG A 250 11.09 -8.53 10.73
CA ARG A 250 12.12 -7.97 11.59
C ARG A 250 11.49 -7.05 12.62
N PHE A 251 11.90 -7.21 13.87
CA PHE A 251 11.53 -6.30 14.96
C PHE A 251 12.67 -5.35 15.25
N HIS A 252 12.35 -4.07 15.49
CA HIS A 252 13.32 -3.01 15.70
C HIS A 252 13.10 -2.33 17.06
N GLU A 253 14.04 -2.53 17.97
CA GLU A 253 13.97 -1.96 19.32
C GLU A 253 14.02 -0.43 19.28
N GLY A 254 13.13 0.23 20.05
CA GLY A 254 13.05 1.68 20.21
C GLY A 254 12.40 2.43 19.03
N TYR A 255 11.97 1.76 17.98
CA TYR A 255 11.25 2.40 16.88
C TYR A 255 9.74 2.36 17.10
N ASP A 256 9.09 3.47 16.75
CA ASP A 256 7.66 3.72 16.85
C ASP A 256 6.90 3.48 15.54
N HIS A 257 5.64 3.94 15.46
CA HIS A 257 4.78 3.85 14.27
C HIS A 257 5.00 4.96 13.23
N SER A 258 5.96 5.85 13.45
CA SER A 258 6.07 7.08 12.66
C SER A 258 6.84 6.92 11.34
N TYR A 259 6.78 7.96 10.50
CA TYR A 259 7.62 8.05 9.31
C TYR A 259 9.12 8.18 9.61
N HIS A 260 9.54 8.44 10.85
CA HIS A 260 10.96 8.36 11.25
C HIS A 260 11.45 6.91 11.17
N PHE A 261 10.64 5.96 11.63
CA PHE A 261 10.88 4.53 11.46
C PHE A 261 10.93 4.15 9.98
N VAL A 262 9.91 4.51 9.22
CA VAL A 262 9.83 4.24 7.78
C VAL A 262 11.07 4.78 7.05
N ALA A 263 11.43 6.05 7.26
CA ALA A 263 12.56 6.69 6.59
C ALA A 263 13.90 6.02 6.92
N THR A 264 14.05 5.49 8.14
CA THR A 264 15.28 4.81 8.57
C THR A 264 15.55 3.56 7.74
N PHE A 265 14.54 2.74 7.47
CA PHE A 265 14.70 1.45 6.78
C PHE A 265 14.28 1.49 5.29
N MET A 266 13.78 2.62 4.80
CA MET A 266 13.30 2.77 3.42
C MET A 266 14.33 2.34 2.37
N GLY A 267 15.61 2.68 2.58
CA GLY A 267 16.68 2.31 1.65
C GLY A 267 16.87 0.79 1.50
N GLU A 268 16.65 0.02 2.57
CA GLU A 268 16.72 -1.44 2.55
C GLU A 268 15.54 -2.03 1.78
N HIS A 269 14.34 -1.53 2.01
CA HIS A 269 13.15 -1.94 1.28
C HIS A 269 13.25 -1.64 -0.22
N LEU A 270 13.75 -0.47 -0.60
CA LEU A 270 13.94 -0.16 -2.02
C LEU A 270 14.99 -1.08 -2.68
N LYS A 271 16.09 -1.40 -1.99
CA LYS A 271 17.09 -2.36 -2.49
C LYS A 271 16.49 -3.77 -2.63
N TYR A 272 15.67 -4.19 -1.67
CA TYR A 272 14.92 -5.45 -1.75
C TYR A 272 14.03 -5.48 -2.99
N HIS A 273 13.21 -4.47 -3.23
CA HIS A 273 12.35 -4.41 -4.41
C HIS A 273 13.16 -4.35 -5.71
N HIS A 274 14.21 -3.55 -5.75
CA HIS A 274 15.10 -3.46 -6.93
C HIS A 274 15.69 -4.82 -7.30
N HIS A 275 16.11 -5.61 -6.32
CA HIS A 275 16.63 -6.95 -6.56
C HIS A 275 15.62 -7.84 -7.31
N TYR A 276 14.35 -7.85 -6.91
CA TYR A 276 13.31 -8.63 -7.59
C TYR A 276 12.90 -8.05 -8.94
N LEU A 277 12.89 -6.73 -9.07
CA LEU A 277 12.55 -6.04 -10.32
C LEU A 277 13.64 -6.16 -11.40
N THR A 278 14.88 -6.48 -11.03
CA THR A 278 16.02 -6.63 -11.95
C THR A 278 16.42 -8.09 -12.20
N LYS A 279 15.95 -9.03 -11.39
CA LYS A 279 16.11 -10.46 -11.67
C LYS A 279 15.12 -10.88 -12.76
N ARG A 280 15.57 -10.93 -14.00
CA ARG A 280 14.90 -11.58 -15.13
C ARG A 280 15.82 -12.63 -15.75
#